data_72d55f04b15e2f78f50bcb849f30571d
#
_entry.id   72d55f04b15e2f78f50bcb849f30571d
#
_cell.length_a   1.000
_cell.length_b   1.000
_cell.length_c   1.000
_cell.angle_alpha   90.00
_cell.angle_beta   90.00
_cell.angle_gamma   90.00
#
_symmetry.space_group_name_H-M   'P 1'
#
loop_
_entity.id
_entity.type
_entity.pdbx_description
1 polymer ?
#
loop_
_entity_poly.entity_id
_entity_poly.type
_entity_poly.pdbx_seq_one_letter_code
_entity_poly.pdbx_strand_id
1 'polypeptide(L)'
;MIFFRVHFINFFLILWFSSSYVFPYGDSLRIKIESIVNGASGKVGVSILGFEPYDTLTINGSGKFPMQSVFKFPLALAILNQVDKGRFSLEQKIHLNKDNLLPETWSPLREKYPDGGVDITLDELLTATVSQSDNNGCDILFRLIGGTKKVEQYIHSLGIKDIAIVATEAEMHIDWQIQYHNWSSPTAMNQLLYKFFYGKILSQKSRDYLNQVMVKTTTSPDRLKGLLPKGTIVAHKTGSSGENENGLAAATNDIGIVTLPDGKRFIISVFVSDSMADEKTRNKISAEIVKAVWDNYNMSHFNNYK
;
A
#
# COMPACT_ATOMS: atom_id res chain seq x y z
N MET A 1 -60.54 -26.74 54.47
CA MET A 1 -59.24 -27.16 54.02
C MET A 1 -58.81 -26.17 52.91
N ILE A 2 -58.00 -25.14 53.27
CA ILE A 2 -57.66 -24.02 52.40
C ILE A 2 -56.21 -24.23 51.94
N PHE A 3 -56.03 -24.40 50.62
CA PHE A 3 -54.71 -24.55 50.01
C PHE A 3 -54.15 -23.17 49.64
N PHE A 4 -53.07 -22.76 50.32
CA PHE A 4 -52.25 -21.60 49.92
C PHE A 4 -51.31 -22.02 48.78
N ARG A 5 -51.43 -21.38 47.61
CA ARG A 5 -50.46 -21.46 46.50
C ARG A 5 -49.40 -20.40 46.71
N VAL A 6 -48.17 -20.82 46.99
CA VAL A 6 -46.99 -19.96 47.02
C VAL A 6 -46.49 -19.80 45.56
N HIS A 7 -46.48 -18.57 45.05
CA HIS A 7 -45.86 -18.23 43.79
C HIS A 7 -44.41 -17.86 44.04
N PHE A 8 -43.49 -18.67 43.52
CA PHE A 8 -42.06 -18.31 43.41
C PHE A 8 -41.86 -17.37 42.22
N ILE A 9 -41.52 -16.12 42.45
CA ILE A 9 -41.08 -15.16 41.45
C ILE A 9 -39.56 -15.35 41.29
N ASN A 10 -39.15 -15.96 40.16
CA ASN A 10 -37.75 -16.04 39.79
C ASN A 10 -37.31 -14.69 39.23
N PHE A 11 -36.50 -13.96 39.99
CA PHE A 11 -35.82 -12.78 39.55
C PHE A 11 -34.60 -13.21 38.73
N PHE A 12 -34.68 -13.16 37.40
CA PHE A 12 -33.53 -13.28 36.53
C PHE A 12 -32.75 -11.95 36.54
N LEU A 13 -31.62 -11.91 37.26
CA LEU A 13 -30.64 -10.82 37.15
C LEU A 13 -29.94 -10.93 35.83
N ILE A 14 -30.34 -10.12 34.84
CA ILE A 14 -29.60 -9.96 33.58
C ILE A 14 -28.38 -9.07 33.90
N LEU A 15 -27.24 -9.70 34.15
CA LEU A 15 -25.95 -9.02 34.17
C LEU A 15 -25.60 -8.55 32.75
N TRP A 16 -25.80 -7.27 32.48
CA TRP A 16 -25.24 -6.62 31.30
C TRP A 16 -23.73 -6.55 31.48
N PHE A 17 -23.00 -7.50 30.87
CA PHE A 17 -21.58 -7.32 30.62
C PHE A 17 -21.44 -6.28 29.50
N SER A 18 -21.21 -5.02 29.85
CA SER A 18 -20.66 -4.05 28.92
C SER A 18 -19.23 -4.49 28.64
N SER A 19 -19.04 -5.30 27.58
CA SER A 19 -17.72 -5.52 27.01
C SER A 19 -17.25 -4.18 26.42
N SER A 20 -16.46 -3.46 27.21
CA SER A 20 -15.67 -2.34 26.69
C SER A 20 -14.74 -2.92 25.62
N TYR A 21 -15.10 -2.77 24.35
CA TYR A 21 -14.18 -3.02 23.26
C TYR A 21 -13.06 -2.01 23.38
N VAL A 22 -11.98 -2.39 24.04
CA VAL A 22 -10.73 -1.66 24.03
C VAL A 22 -10.17 -1.83 22.62
N PHE A 23 -10.38 -0.84 21.77
CA PHE A 23 -9.66 -0.77 20.51
C PHE A 23 -8.16 -0.66 20.84
N PRO A 24 -7.31 -1.54 20.32
CA PRO A 24 -5.88 -1.56 20.66
C PRO A 24 -5.13 -0.29 20.21
N TYR A 25 -5.70 0.47 19.27
CA TYR A 25 -5.30 1.86 19.02
C TYR A 25 -6.06 2.76 19.99
N GLY A 26 -5.41 3.14 21.09
CA GLY A 26 -6.00 4.11 22.06
C GLY A 26 -6.40 5.41 21.35
N ASP A 27 -7.40 6.10 21.90
CA ASP A 27 -7.87 7.40 21.39
C ASP A 27 -6.73 8.39 21.12
N SER A 28 -5.63 8.29 21.88
CA SER A 28 -4.43 9.12 21.74
C SER A 28 -3.72 8.97 20.37
N LEU A 29 -3.60 7.75 19.84
CA LEU A 29 -2.99 7.54 18.52
C LEU A 29 -3.89 8.10 17.42
N ARG A 30 -5.20 7.85 17.49
CA ARG A 30 -6.18 8.40 16.56
C ARG A 30 -6.10 9.92 16.53
N ILE A 31 -6.18 10.58 17.70
CA ILE A 31 -6.11 12.04 17.83
C ILE A 31 -4.80 12.58 17.23
N LYS A 32 -3.67 11.90 17.50
CA LYS A 32 -2.37 12.30 16.93
C LYS A 32 -2.36 12.24 15.40
N ILE A 33 -2.86 11.16 14.83
CA ILE A 33 -2.90 11.00 13.36
C ILE A 33 -3.90 11.99 12.74
N GLU A 34 -5.09 12.20 13.36
CA GLU A 34 -6.06 13.20 12.92
C GLU A 34 -5.47 14.63 12.94
N SER A 35 -4.66 14.96 13.94
CA SER A 35 -3.95 16.24 13.99
C SER A 35 -2.98 16.42 12.83
N ILE A 36 -2.23 15.37 12.45
CA ILE A 36 -1.33 15.40 11.28
C ILE A 36 -2.14 15.57 9.99
N VAL A 37 -3.22 14.80 9.84
CA VAL A 37 -4.09 14.84 8.65
C VAL A 37 -4.76 16.20 8.49
N ASN A 38 -5.30 16.77 9.58
CA ASN A 38 -5.99 18.06 9.56
C ASN A 38 -5.03 19.24 9.34
N GLY A 39 -3.75 19.09 9.70
CA GLY A 39 -2.70 20.09 9.41
C GLY A 39 -2.15 20.02 8.00
N ALA A 40 -2.52 19.01 7.22
CA ALA A 40 -2.02 18.83 5.85
C ALA A 40 -2.75 19.75 4.86
N SER A 41 -2.00 20.29 3.89
CA SER A 41 -2.57 20.91 2.70
C SER A 41 -2.93 19.81 1.69
N GLY A 42 -4.22 19.69 1.32
CA GLY A 42 -4.75 18.64 0.45
C GLY A 42 -5.54 17.58 1.19
N LYS A 43 -5.87 16.50 0.50
CA LYS A 43 -6.61 15.36 1.05
C LYS A 43 -5.65 14.28 1.53
N VAL A 44 -5.83 13.79 2.75
CA VAL A 44 -5.03 12.67 3.28
C VAL A 44 -5.94 11.51 3.62
N GLY A 45 -5.59 10.33 3.09
CA GLY A 45 -6.25 9.07 3.40
C GLY A 45 -5.26 8.11 4.05
N VAL A 46 -5.66 7.52 5.16
CA VAL A 46 -4.81 6.62 5.97
C VAL A 46 -5.57 5.34 6.26
N SER A 47 -4.89 4.22 6.12
CA SER A 47 -5.34 2.94 6.66
C SER A 47 -4.16 2.25 7.34
N ILE A 48 -4.38 1.77 8.56
CA ILE A 48 -3.41 1.03 9.37
C ILE A 48 -4.07 -0.26 9.81
N LEU A 49 -3.35 -1.36 9.66
CA LEU A 49 -3.73 -2.67 10.16
C LEU A 49 -2.57 -3.21 10.99
N GLY A 50 -2.82 -3.44 12.27
CA GLY A 50 -1.86 -4.03 13.18
C GLY A 50 -1.69 -5.53 13.01
N PHE A 51 -1.07 -6.17 13.98
CA PHE A 51 -0.83 -7.60 13.95
C PHE A 51 -2.01 -8.43 14.47
N GLU A 52 -2.99 -7.82 15.14
CA GLU A 52 -4.24 -8.47 15.52
C GLU A 52 -5.34 -8.18 14.49
N PRO A 53 -6.25 -9.13 14.18
CA PRO A 53 -7.25 -8.99 13.10
C PRO A 53 -8.18 -7.77 13.22
N TYR A 54 -8.38 -7.26 14.45
CA TYR A 54 -9.26 -6.11 14.72
C TYR A 54 -8.51 -4.82 15.04
N ASP A 55 -7.18 -4.85 14.96
CA ASP A 55 -6.32 -3.71 15.23
C ASP A 55 -6.24 -2.80 14.01
N THR A 56 -7.31 -2.04 13.76
CA THR A 56 -7.45 -1.19 12.59
C THR A 56 -7.71 0.27 12.95
N LEU A 57 -7.03 1.19 12.25
CA LEU A 57 -7.31 2.61 12.30
C LEU A 57 -7.39 3.16 10.87
N THR A 58 -8.46 3.90 10.58
CA THR A 58 -8.62 4.54 9.28
C THR A 58 -9.04 5.99 9.43
N ILE A 59 -8.52 6.85 8.53
CA ILE A 59 -8.95 8.23 8.33
C ILE A 59 -9.13 8.41 6.83
N ASN A 60 -10.32 8.83 6.39
CA ASN A 60 -10.70 8.88 4.98
C ASN A 60 -10.46 7.55 4.24
N GLY A 61 -10.58 6.42 4.97
CA GLY A 61 -10.18 5.09 4.51
C GLY A 61 -10.94 4.57 3.29
N SER A 62 -12.15 5.07 3.00
CA SER A 62 -12.98 4.74 1.83
C SER A 62 -12.87 5.76 0.70
N GLY A 63 -12.12 6.85 0.88
CA GLY A 63 -11.89 7.87 -0.15
C GLY A 63 -11.15 7.31 -1.37
N LYS A 64 -11.44 7.86 -2.55
CA LYS A 64 -10.72 7.54 -3.78
C LYS A 64 -9.51 8.44 -3.93
N PHE A 65 -8.34 7.86 -3.99
CA PHE A 65 -7.06 8.56 -4.12
C PHE A 65 -6.33 8.08 -5.39
N PRO A 66 -5.80 8.97 -6.23
CA PRO A 66 -4.98 8.58 -7.38
C PRO A 66 -3.75 7.85 -6.89
N MET A 67 -3.49 6.65 -7.44
CA MET A 67 -2.44 5.75 -6.95
C MET A 67 -1.04 6.17 -7.39
N GLN A 68 -0.92 6.73 -8.58
CA GLN A 68 0.38 6.83 -9.24
C GLN A 68 1.13 5.48 -9.17
N SER A 69 2.43 5.46 -9.13
CA SER A 69 3.22 4.22 -9.16
C SER A 69 2.90 3.20 -8.05
N VAL A 70 2.02 3.49 -7.09
CA VAL A 70 1.51 2.48 -6.15
C VAL A 70 0.84 1.33 -6.90
N PHE A 71 0.20 1.60 -8.06
CA PHE A 71 -0.46 0.55 -8.86
C PHE A 71 0.50 -0.51 -9.45
N LYS A 72 1.82 -0.29 -9.39
CA LYS A 72 2.84 -1.28 -9.75
C LYS A 72 2.89 -2.46 -8.77
N PHE A 73 2.44 -2.27 -7.53
CA PHE A 73 2.29 -3.38 -6.57
C PHE A 73 1.19 -4.38 -7.00
N PRO A 74 -0.06 -3.98 -7.28
CA PRO A 74 -1.06 -4.91 -7.83
C PRO A 74 -0.66 -5.50 -9.19
N LEU A 75 0.06 -4.77 -10.05
CA LEU A 75 0.62 -5.32 -11.28
C LEU A 75 1.60 -6.48 -11.00
N ALA A 76 2.53 -6.27 -10.06
CA ALA A 76 3.49 -7.31 -9.68
C ALA A 76 2.79 -8.55 -9.09
N LEU A 77 1.73 -8.37 -8.29
CA LEU A 77 0.92 -9.49 -7.80
C LEU A 77 0.29 -10.29 -8.94
N ALA A 78 -0.25 -9.60 -9.95
CA ALA A 78 -0.87 -10.25 -11.11
C ALA A 78 0.16 -11.03 -11.95
N ILE A 79 1.34 -10.46 -12.18
CA ILE A 79 2.47 -11.13 -12.89
C ILE A 79 2.92 -12.37 -12.10
N LEU A 80 3.16 -12.24 -10.80
CA LEU A 80 3.62 -13.36 -9.96
C LEU A 80 2.57 -14.47 -9.83
N ASN A 81 1.28 -14.14 -9.89
CA ASN A 81 0.22 -15.14 -10.00
C ASN A 81 0.33 -15.95 -11.30
N GLN A 82 0.79 -15.36 -12.41
CA GLN A 82 1.06 -16.12 -13.64
C GLN A 82 2.34 -16.95 -13.54
N VAL A 83 3.34 -16.47 -12.79
CA VAL A 83 4.55 -17.28 -12.47
C VAL A 83 4.15 -18.51 -11.65
N ASP A 84 3.34 -18.35 -10.61
CA ASP A 84 2.87 -19.47 -9.77
C ASP A 84 2.02 -20.48 -10.55
N LYS A 85 1.34 -20.05 -11.63
CA LYS A 85 0.60 -20.91 -12.54
C LYS A 85 1.46 -21.56 -13.64
N GLY A 86 2.77 -21.31 -13.64
CA GLY A 86 3.70 -21.82 -14.65
C GLY A 86 3.54 -21.20 -16.05
N ARG A 87 2.82 -20.06 -16.17
CA ARG A 87 2.64 -19.36 -17.45
C ARG A 87 3.80 -18.43 -17.76
N PHE A 88 4.44 -17.92 -16.72
CA PHE A 88 5.67 -17.11 -16.77
C PHE A 88 6.75 -17.75 -15.93
N SER A 89 8.02 -17.38 -16.16
CA SER A 89 9.17 -17.69 -15.31
C SER A 89 9.94 -16.41 -15.01
N LEU A 90 10.48 -16.28 -13.80
CA LEU A 90 11.34 -15.14 -13.45
C LEU A 90 12.60 -15.09 -14.34
N GLU A 91 13.07 -16.24 -14.82
CA GLU A 91 14.23 -16.39 -15.69
C GLU A 91 13.92 -16.15 -17.16
N GLN A 92 12.63 -16.09 -17.57
CA GLN A 92 12.28 -15.85 -18.97
C GLN A 92 12.84 -14.52 -19.45
N LYS A 93 13.31 -14.53 -20.71
CA LYS A 93 13.87 -13.35 -21.37
C LYS A 93 12.76 -12.50 -21.98
N ILE A 94 12.89 -11.21 -21.83
CA ILE A 94 12.02 -10.18 -22.39
C ILE A 94 12.91 -9.24 -23.18
N HIS A 95 12.62 -9.12 -24.47
CA HIS A 95 13.37 -8.24 -25.35
C HIS A 95 12.96 -6.78 -25.12
N LEU A 96 13.92 -5.93 -24.80
CA LEU A 96 13.73 -4.48 -24.66
C LEU A 96 13.97 -3.82 -26.02
N ASN A 97 12.91 -3.53 -26.76
CA ASN A 97 13.03 -2.69 -27.94
C ASN A 97 13.23 -1.21 -27.53
N LYS A 98 13.98 -0.46 -28.33
CA LYS A 98 14.18 0.98 -28.12
C LYS A 98 12.84 1.74 -28.03
N ASP A 99 11.87 1.38 -28.87
CA ASP A 99 10.53 1.99 -28.90
C ASP A 99 9.71 1.75 -27.61
N ASN A 100 10.12 0.79 -26.78
CA ASN A 100 9.51 0.55 -25.47
C ASN A 100 10.11 1.42 -24.36
N LEU A 101 11.18 2.15 -24.64
CA LEU A 101 11.92 2.97 -23.70
C LEU A 101 11.63 4.45 -23.97
N LEU A 102 10.42 4.89 -23.60
CA LEU A 102 9.96 6.27 -23.82
C LEU A 102 10.90 7.26 -23.14
N PRO A 103 11.27 8.37 -23.82
CA PRO A 103 12.32 9.29 -23.35
C PRO A 103 11.86 10.16 -22.18
N GLU A 104 10.60 10.60 -22.16
CA GLU A 104 10.10 11.63 -21.26
C GLU A 104 9.39 11.06 -20.02
N THR A 105 9.91 9.95 -19.48
CA THR A 105 9.36 9.34 -18.27
C THR A 105 10.47 8.85 -17.35
N TRP A 106 10.16 8.66 -16.06
CA TRP A 106 11.09 8.08 -15.11
C TRP A 106 11.39 6.62 -15.44
N SER A 107 12.63 6.32 -15.83
CA SER A 107 13.00 4.96 -16.20
C SER A 107 14.48 4.66 -16.00
N PRO A 108 14.90 4.13 -14.84
CA PRO A 108 16.23 3.58 -14.63
C PRO A 108 16.63 2.49 -15.64
N LEU A 109 15.66 1.71 -16.16
CA LEU A 109 15.90 0.75 -17.23
C LEU A 109 16.40 1.43 -18.51
N ARG A 110 15.78 2.55 -18.91
CA ARG A 110 16.24 3.32 -20.07
C ARG A 110 17.64 3.88 -19.84
N GLU A 111 17.94 4.36 -18.64
CA GLU A 111 19.27 4.85 -18.31
C GLU A 111 20.32 3.74 -18.39
N LYS A 112 19.96 2.52 -17.97
CA LYS A 112 20.84 1.35 -18.04
C LYS A 112 20.99 0.81 -19.48
N TYR A 113 19.93 0.87 -20.28
CA TYR A 113 19.87 0.32 -21.64
C TYR A 113 19.35 1.36 -22.64
N PRO A 114 20.07 2.46 -22.89
CA PRO A 114 19.54 3.61 -23.64
C PRO A 114 19.18 3.29 -25.10
N ASP A 115 19.83 2.31 -25.71
CA ASP A 115 19.59 1.92 -27.09
C ASP A 115 18.62 0.72 -27.24
N GLY A 116 18.19 0.13 -26.13
CA GLY A 116 17.43 -1.13 -26.18
C GLY A 116 18.23 -2.27 -26.81
N GLY A 117 17.54 -3.15 -27.55
CA GLY A 117 18.17 -4.25 -28.29
C GLY A 117 18.78 -5.33 -27.38
N VAL A 118 18.34 -5.45 -26.14
CA VAL A 118 18.84 -6.40 -25.14
C VAL A 118 17.72 -7.26 -24.58
N ASP A 119 18.09 -8.47 -24.15
CA ASP A 119 17.20 -9.36 -23.44
C ASP A 119 17.47 -9.30 -21.94
N ILE A 120 16.49 -8.89 -21.18
CA ILE A 120 16.53 -8.93 -19.72
C ILE A 120 15.62 -10.01 -19.17
N THR A 121 15.82 -10.42 -17.91
CA THR A 121 14.91 -11.36 -17.26
C THR A 121 13.64 -10.69 -16.77
N LEU A 122 12.56 -11.46 -16.58
CA LEU A 122 11.36 -10.97 -15.91
C LEU A 122 11.66 -10.54 -14.45
N ASP A 123 12.61 -11.20 -13.78
CA ASP A 123 13.12 -10.79 -12.46
C ASP A 123 13.69 -9.37 -12.49
N GLU A 124 14.58 -9.08 -13.45
CA GLU A 124 15.16 -7.74 -13.60
C GLU A 124 14.09 -6.69 -13.89
N LEU A 125 13.15 -7.00 -14.77
CA LEU A 125 12.04 -6.13 -15.15
C LEU A 125 11.11 -5.83 -13.96
N LEU A 126 10.73 -6.86 -13.18
CA LEU A 126 9.92 -6.71 -11.95
C LEU A 126 10.67 -5.90 -10.88
N THR A 127 11.96 -6.18 -10.70
CA THR A 127 12.79 -5.47 -9.73
C THR A 127 12.88 -3.98 -10.09
N ALA A 128 13.16 -3.62 -11.32
CA ALA A 128 13.17 -2.23 -11.78
C ALA A 128 11.81 -1.56 -11.60
N THR A 129 10.72 -2.23 -11.99
CA THR A 129 9.35 -1.70 -11.90
C THR A 129 8.92 -1.44 -10.46
N VAL A 130 9.20 -2.35 -9.53
CA VAL A 130 8.71 -2.24 -8.15
C VAL A 130 9.67 -1.44 -7.28
N SER A 131 10.96 -1.80 -7.24
CA SER A 131 11.91 -1.19 -6.30
C SER A 131 12.43 0.18 -6.74
N GLN A 132 12.57 0.40 -8.06
CA GLN A 132 13.04 1.66 -8.64
C GLN A 132 11.92 2.47 -9.29
N SER A 133 10.69 1.92 -9.28
CA SER A 133 9.50 2.57 -9.85
C SER A 133 9.58 2.86 -11.35
N ASP A 134 10.25 2.01 -12.13
CA ASP A 134 10.44 2.19 -13.57
C ASP A 134 9.11 2.22 -14.34
N ASN A 135 8.87 3.28 -15.12
CA ASN A 135 7.63 3.47 -15.86
C ASN A 135 7.59 2.67 -17.16
N ASN A 136 8.70 2.61 -17.89
CA ASN A 136 8.79 1.80 -19.11
C ASN A 136 8.67 0.31 -18.78
N GLY A 137 9.33 -0.14 -17.72
CA GLY A 137 9.17 -1.50 -17.19
C GLY A 137 7.75 -1.84 -16.82
N CYS A 138 7.04 -0.89 -16.20
CA CYS A 138 5.63 -1.03 -15.87
C CYS A 138 4.78 -1.28 -17.11
N ASP A 139 4.93 -0.48 -18.16
CA ASP A 139 4.15 -0.62 -19.39
C ASP A 139 4.51 -1.89 -20.18
N ILE A 140 5.77 -2.34 -20.12
CA ILE A 140 6.17 -3.63 -20.66
C ILE A 140 5.46 -4.79 -19.93
N LEU A 141 5.37 -4.72 -18.59
CA LEU A 141 4.65 -5.72 -17.78
C LEU A 141 3.14 -5.71 -18.06
N PHE A 142 2.53 -4.54 -18.26
CA PHE A 142 1.13 -4.47 -18.67
C PHE A 142 0.90 -5.13 -20.04
N ARG A 143 1.76 -4.88 -21.01
CA ARG A 143 1.67 -5.56 -22.31
C ARG A 143 1.84 -7.08 -22.18
N LEU A 144 2.80 -7.53 -21.37
CA LEU A 144 3.08 -8.95 -21.13
C LEU A 144 1.85 -9.69 -20.56
N ILE A 145 1.14 -9.08 -19.62
CA ILE A 145 -0.02 -9.72 -18.96
C ILE A 145 -1.33 -9.55 -19.75
N GLY A 146 -1.35 -8.71 -20.80
CA GLY A 146 -2.53 -8.45 -21.63
C GLY A 146 -3.36 -7.24 -21.19
N GLY A 147 -2.71 -6.22 -20.60
CA GLY A 147 -3.26 -4.89 -20.32
C GLY A 147 -3.76 -4.68 -18.89
N THR A 148 -4.09 -3.41 -18.59
CA THR A 148 -4.56 -2.95 -17.28
C THR A 148 -5.80 -3.69 -16.79
N LYS A 149 -6.76 -3.95 -17.68
CA LYS A 149 -8.00 -4.68 -17.39
C LYS A 149 -7.76 -6.08 -16.82
N LYS A 150 -6.71 -6.79 -17.27
CA LYS A 150 -6.37 -8.12 -16.72
C LYS A 150 -5.89 -8.03 -15.29
N VAL A 151 -5.10 -7.00 -14.96
CA VAL A 151 -4.64 -6.73 -13.60
C VAL A 151 -5.82 -6.38 -12.71
N GLU A 152 -6.67 -5.45 -13.11
CA GLU A 152 -7.87 -5.05 -12.37
C GLU A 152 -8.78 -6.26 -12.09
N GLN A 153 -9.08 -7.07 -13.11
CA GLN A 153 -9.90 -8.29 -12.97
C GLN A 153 -9.30 -9.26 -11.95
N TYR A 154 -7.97 -9.44 -11.98
CA TYR A 154 -7.29 -10.29 -10.99
C TYR A 154 -7.47 -9.73 -9.58
N ILE A 155 -7.23 -8.44 -9.35
CA ILE A 155 -7.40 -7.81 -8.03
C ILE A 155 -8.85 -7.90 -7.57
N HIS A 156 -9.81 -7.65 -8.46
CA HIS A 156 -11.24 -7.78 -8.15
C HIS A 156 -11.64 -9.24 -7.83
N SER A 157 -10.98 -10.23 -8.43
CA SER A 157 -11.21 -11.65 -8.12
C SER A 157 -10.74 -12.03 -6.70
N LEU A 158 -9.83 -11.26 -6.12
CA LEU A 158 -9.39 -11.39 -4.73
C LEU A 158 -10.38 -10.77 -3.73
N GLY A 159 -11.49 -10.19 -4.20
CA GLY A 159 -12.49 -9.52 -3.37
C GLY A 159 -12.17 -8.06 -3.05
N ILE A 160 -11.11 -7.48 -3.63
CA ILE A 160 -10.75 -6.06 -3.48
C ILE A 160 -11.44 -5.27 -4.61
N LYS A 161 -12.44 -4.45 -4.27
CA LYS A 161 -13.30 -3.76 -5.26
C LYS A 161 -13.05 -2.24 -5.34
N ASP A 162 -12.63 -1.61 -4.23
CA ASP A 162 -12.39 -0.15 -4.17
C ASP A 162 -11.00 0.21 -4.69
N ILE A 163 -10.71 -0.25 -5.91
CA ILE A 163 -9.51 0.01 -6.68
C ILE A 163 -9.85 -0.02 -8.18
N ALA A 164 -9.28 0.89 -8.95
CA ALA A 164 -9.36 0.91 -10.41
C ALA A 164 -7.96 1.01 -11.02
N ILE A 165 -7.68 0.18 -12.02
CA ILE A 165 -6.43 0.15 -12.77
C ILE A 165 -6.79 0.20 -14.25
N VAL A 166 -6.87 1.41 -14.80
CA VAL A 166 -7.46 1.70 -16.10
C VAL A 166 -6.42 2.13 -17.12
N ALA A 167 -5.44 2.93 -16.70
CA ALA A 167 -4.46 3.55 -17.57
C ALA A 167 -3.04 3.02 -17.31
N THR A 168 -2.23 2.95 -18.35
CA THR A 168 -0.79 2.70 -18.31
C THR A 168 -0.01 3.96 -17.92
N GLU A 169 1.31 3.86 -17.69
CA GLU A 169 2.15 5.05 -17.44
C GLU A 169 2.19 5.97 -18.67
N ALA A 170 2.28 5.41 -19.87
CA ALA A 170 2.24 6.18 -21.10
C ALA A 170 0.92 6.95 -21.28
N GLU A 171 -0.22 6.32 -20.99
CA GLU A 171 -1.53 6.99 -21.06
C GLU A 171 -1.67 8.09 -20.01
N MET A 172 -1.19 7.89 -18.78
CA MET A 172 -1.19 8.93 -17.74
C MET A 172 -0.29 10.13 -18.09
N HIS A 173 0.69 9.94 -18.95
CA HIS A 173 1.57 11.03 -19.41
C HIS A 173 0.92 11.95 -20.45
N ILE A 174 -0.14 11.48 -21.14
CA ILE A 174 -0.83 12.26 -22.19
C ILE A 174 -1.62 13.44 -21.61
N ASP A 175 -2.31 13.21 -20.49
CA ASP A 175 -3.19 14.21 -19.86
C ASP A 175 -3.16 14.07 -18.34
N TRP A 176 -3.04 15.21 -17.66
CA TRP A 176 -3.00 15.28 -16.19
C TRP A 176 -4.19 14.59 -15.51
N GLN A 177 -5.37 14.61 -16.13
CA GLN A 177 -6.59 14.06 -15.52
C GLN A 177 -6.63 12.53 -15.58
N ILE A 178 -5.94 11.90 -16.52
CA ILE A 178 -5.94 10.44 -16.68
C ILE A 178 -5.44 9.73 -15.42
N GLN A 179 -4.48 10.33 -14.69
CA GLN A 179 -3.94 9.75 -13.46
C GLN A 179 -4.99 9.49 -12.37
N TYR A 180 -6.09 10.26 -12.35
CA TYR A 180 -7.19 10.07 -11.39
C TYR A 180 -8.06 8.85 -11.72
N HIS A 181 -7.94 8.28 -12.91
CA HIS A 181 -8.62 7.04 -13.28
C HIS A 181 -8.00 5.80 -12.63
N ASN A 182 -6.69 5.86 -12.28
CA ASN A 182 -6.02 4.83 -11.49
C ASN A 182 -6.09 5.21 -10.01
N TRP A 183 -7.09 4.69 -9.30
CA TRP A 183 -7.33 5.05 -7.91
C TRP A 183 -7.49 3.84 -7.00
N SER A 184 -7.24 4.03 -5.72
CA SER A 184 -7.59 3.07 -4.67
C SER A 184 -8.09 3.80 -3.43
N SER A 185 -8.92 3.12 -2.62
CA SER A 185 -9.11 3.54 -1.25
C SER A 185 -7.95 3.04 -0.36
N PRO A 186 -7.55 3.79 0.69
CA PRO A 186 -6.54 3.34 1.65
C PRO A 186 -6.87 1.98 2.26
N THR A 187 -8.13 1.74 2.59
CA THR A 187 -8.60 0.48 3.16
C THR A 187 -8.46 -0.68 2.17
N ALA A 188 -8.82 -0.48 0.89
CA ALA A 188 -8.68 -1.51 -0.13
C ALA A 188 -7.22 -1.88 -0.36
N MET A 189 -6.33 -0.89 -0.37
CA MET A 189 -4.89 -1.13 -0.52
C MET A 189 -4.31 -1.90 0.68
N ASN A 190 -4.71 -1.57 1.90
CA ASN A 190 -4.31 -2.34 3.09
C ASN A 190 -4.85 -3.77 3.06
N GLN A 191 -6.09 -3.98 2.63
CA GLN A 191 -6.65 -5.32 2.45
C GLN A 191 -5.84 -6.12 1.42
N LEU A 192 -5.38 -5.49 0.34
CA LEU A 192 -4.55 -6.14 -0.67
C LEU A 192 -3.17 -6.50 -0.11
N LEU A 193 -2.51 -5.59 0.62
CA LEU A 193 -1.26 -5.85 1.32
C LEU A 193 -1.40 -6.99 2.35
N TYR A 194 -2.52 -7.01 3.09
CA TYR A 194 -2.81 -8.09 4.04
C TYR A 194 -2.95 -9.45 3.35
N LYS A 195 -3.73 -9.51 2.26
CA LYS A 195 -3.87 -10.73 1.45
C LYS A 195 -2.54 -11.19 0.83
N PHE A 196 -1.71 -10.24 0.42
CA PHE A 196 -0.37 -10.52 -0.07
C PHE A 196 0.50 -11.14 1.01
N PHE A 197 0.54 -10.56 2.18
CA PHE A 197 1.52 -10.94 3.21
C PHE A 197 1.06 -12.15 4.04
N TYR A 198 -0.20 -12.16 4.48
CA TYR A 198 -0.75 -13.20 5.36
C TYR A 198 -1.65 -14.20 4.64
N GLY A 199 -2.18 -13.84 3.47
CA GLY A 199 -3.04 -14.70 2.66
C GLY A 199 -2.26 -15.71 1.81
N LYS A 200 -3.01 -16.50 1.05
CA LYS A 200 -2.47 -17.51 0.12
C LYS A 200 -2.73 -17.12 -1.34
N ILE A 201 -2.63 -15.82 -1.66
CA ILE A 201 -2.87 -15.34 -3.04
C ILE A 201 -1.68 -15.57 -3.97
N LEU A 202 -0.50 -15.82 -3.41
CA LEU A 202 0.72 -16.24 -4.10
C LEU A 202 1.34 -17.43 -3.38
N SER A 203 2.20 -18.18 -4.09
CA SER A 203 3.08 -19.16 -3.47
C SER A 203 4.04 -18.49 -2.47
N GLN A 204 4.58 -19.28 -1.52
CA GLN A 204 5.57 -18.77 -0.58
C GLN A 204 6.77 -18.14 -1.30
N LYS A 205 7.27 -18.79 -2.37
CA LYS A 205 8.40 -18.30 -3.18
C LYS A 205 8.12 -16.93 -3.79
N SER A 206 6.97 -16.77 -4.43
CA SER A 206 6.59 -15.49 -5.06
C SER A 206 6.30 -14.39 -4.06
N ARG A 207 5.71 -14.73 -2.90
CA ARG A 207 5.49 -13.79 -1.80
C ARG A 207 6.82 -13.29 -1.23
N ASP A 208 7.74 -14.19 -0.91
CA ASP A 208 9.04 -13.83 -0.35
C ASP A 208 9.87 -13.00 -1.34
N TYR A 209 9.82 -13.37 -2.63
CA TYR A 209 10.42 -12.61 -3.71
C TYR A 209 9.90 -11.15 -3.75
N LEU A 210 8.59 -10.96 -3.85
CA LEU A 210 8.02 -9.61 -3.93
C LEU A 210 8.28 -8.80 -2.67
N ASN A 211 8.19 -9.43 -1.49
CA ASN A 211 8.54 -8.78 -0.23
C ASN A 211 9.99 -8.27 -0.24
N GLN A 212 10.94 -9.08 -0.71
CA GLN A 212 12.35 -8.67 -0.83
C GLN A 212 12.54 -7.53 -1.82
N VAL A 213 11.84 -7.56 -2.96
CA VAL A 213 11.88 -6.47 -3.96
C VAL A 213 11.34 -5.17 -3.35
N MET A 214 10.23 -5.23 -2.59
CA MET A 214 9.66 -4.07 -1.90
C MET A 214 10.56 -3.53 -0.77
N VAL A 215 11.28 -4.39 -0.05
CA VAL A 215 12.29 -3.96 0.96
C VAL A 215 13.42 -3.18 0.31
N LYS A 216 13.81 -3.55 -0.92
CA LYS A 216 14.86 -2.89 -1.71
C LYS A 216 14.41 -1.57 -2.37
N THR A 217 13.18 -1.10 -2.13
CA THR A 217 12.68 0.17 -2.70
C THR A 217 13.63 1.32 -2.38
N THR A 218 14.05 2.03 -3.43
CA THR A 218 15.00 3.15 -3.37
C THR A 218 14.33 4.52 -3.48
N THR A 219 13.07 4.56 -3.94
CA THR A 219 12.33 5.82 -4.14
C THR A 219 11.80 6.38 -2.83
N SER A 220 11.83 7.72 -2.68
CA SER A 220 11.25 8.49 -1.57
C SER A 220 11.56 7.89 -0.18
N PRO A 221 12.84 7.79 0.22
CA PRO A 221 13.26 7.20 1.49
C PRO A 221 12.81 8.02 2.71
N ASP A 222 12.34 9.23 2.50
CA ASP A 222 11.86 10.20 3.48
C ASP A 222 10.35 10.10 3.79
N ARG A 223 9.62 9.16 3.15
CA ARG A 223 8.20 8.85 3.46
C ARG A 223 8.08 7.83 4.58
N LEU A 224 7.58 6.62 4.33
CA LEU A 224 7.38 5.61 5.40
C LEU A 224 8.65 5.32 6.21
N LYS A 225 9.84 5.40 5.60
CA LYS A 225 11.13 5.20 6.28
C LYS A 225 11.63 6.45 7.01
N GLY A 226 11.15 7.63 6.66
CA GLY A 226 11.81 8.93 6.93
C GLY A 226 12.12 9.23 8.40
N LEU A 227 11.24 8.83 9.32
CA LEU A 227 11.39 9.07 10.77
C LEU A 227 11.52 7.79 11.59
N LEU A 228 11.64 6.63 10.93
CA LEU A 228 11.88 5.37 11.61
C LEU A 228 13.36 5.21 11.98
N PRO A 229 13.69 4.42 13.03
CA PRO A 229 15.07 4.09 13.35
C PRO A 229 15.81 3.50 12.16
N LYS A 230 17.09 3.88 12.00
CA LYS A 230 17.94 3.36 10.93
C LYS A 230 18.00 1.83 11.01
N GLY A 231 17.84 1.17 9.86
CA GLY A 231 17.82 -0.30 9.76
C GLY A 231 16.45 -0.93 9.93
N THR A 232 15.38 -0.14 10.21
CA THR A 232 14.02 -0.67 10.21
C THR A 232 13.67 -1.28 8.85
N ILE A 233 13.17 -2.52 8.86
CA ILE A 233 12.75 -3.22 7.65
C ILE A 233 11.36 -2.70 7.25
N VAL A 234 11.29 -2.08 6.07
CA VAL A 234 10.05 -1.58 5.47
C VAL A 234 9.97 -2.10 4.04
N ALA A 235 9.03 -3.00 3.79
CA ALA A 235 8.66 -3.39 2.43
C ALA A 235 7.60 -2.41 1.92
N HIS A 236 7.94 -1.57 0.92
CA HIS A 236 7.03 -0.49 0.52
C HIS A 236 7.04 -0.18 -0.97
N LYS A 237 5.99 0.52 -1.42
CA LYS A 237 5.88 1.06 -2.78
C LYS A 237 5.36 2.48 -2.74
N THR A 238 6.10 3.40 -3.35
CA THR A 238 5.77 4.82 -3.44
C THR A 238 5.04 5.17 -4.73
N GLY A 239 4.33 6.30 -4.73
CA GLY A 239 3.72 6.89 -5.92
C GLY A 239 3.74 8.42 -5.86
N SER A 240 4.15 9.07 -6.94
CA SER A 240 4.24 10.53 -7.05
C SER A 240 3.76 10.99 -8.42
N SER A 241 2.98 12.08 -8.44
CA SER A 241 2.52 12.71 -9.68
C SER A 241 3.49 13.77 -10.24
N GLY A 242 4.43 14.25 -9.41
CA GLY A 242 4.99 15.57 -9.64
C GLY A 242 3.97 16.68 -9.35
N GLU A 243 4.22 17.88 -9.85
CA GLU A 243 3.37 19.05 -9.71
C GLU A 243 2.94 19.54 -11.11
N ASN A 244 1.70 20.00 -11.23
CA ASN A 244 1.23 20.64 -12.45
C ASN A 244 1.68 22.11 -12.52
N GLU A 245 1.31 22.81 -13.59
CA GLU A 245 1.65 24.23 -13.83
C GLU A 245 1.21 25.18 -12.71
N ASN A 246 0.21 24.77 -11.91
CA ASN A 246 -0.29 25.56 -10.78
C ASN A 246 0.38 25.14 -9.45
N GLY A 247 1.35 24.24 -9.45
CA GLY A 247 2.00 23.72 -8.25
C GLY A 247 1.19 22.68 -7.49
N LEU A 248 0.10 22.15 -8.09
CA LEU A 248 -0.72 21.11 -7.48
C LEU A 248 -0.10 19.73 -7.70
N ALA A 249 0.15 19.00 -6.62
CA ALA A 249 0.48 17.59 -6.66
C ALA A 249 -0.78 16.72 -6.52
N ALA A 250 -1.09 15.93 -7.54
CA ALA A 250 -2.23 15.02 -7.50
C ALA A 250 -2.02 13.84 -6.55
N ALA A 251 -0.78 13.40 -6.36
CA ALA A 251 -0.47 12.26 -5.50
C ALA A 251 0.94 12.31 -4.92
N THR A 252 1.04 12.02 -3.62
CA THR A 252 2.27 11.73 -2.87
C THR A 252 1.98 10.60 -1.89
N ASN A 253 2.16 9.38 -2.36
CA ASN A 253 1.66 8.18 -1.69
C ASN A 253 2.81 7.27 -1.25
N ASP A 254 2.57 6.49 -0.19
CA ASP A 254 3.40 5.35 0.17
C ASP A 254 2.58 4.28 0.88
N ILE A 255 2.77 3.03 0.50
CA ILE A 255 2.10 1.87 1.09
C ILE A 255 3.12 0.82 1.48
N GLY A 256 2.89 0.11 2.57
CA GLY A 256 3.87 -0.91 2.95
C GLY A 256 3.58 -1.69 4.20
N ILE A 257 4.58 -2.50 4.54
CA ILE A 257 4.63 -3.38 5.72
C ILE A 257 5.87 -3.00 6.51
N VAL A 258 5.67 -2.56 7.73
CA VAL A 258 6.73 -2.14 8.65
C VAL A 258 6.98 -3.25 9.67
N THR A 259 8.23 -3.66 9.85
CA THR A 259 8.61 -4.67 10.84
C THR A 259 9.15 -4.01 12.10
N LEU A 260 8.53 -4.32 13.24
CA LEU A 260 8.95 -3.87 14.58
C LEU A 260 10.17 -4.65 15.07
N PRO A 261 10.89 -4.16 16.11
CA PRO A 261 12.08 -4.83 16.66
C PRO A 261 11.80 -6.25 17.21
N ASP A 262 10.58 -6.53 17.67
CA ASP A 262 10.14 -7.83 18.14
C ASP A 262 9.71 -8.80 17.01
N GLY A 263 9.83 -8.36 15.75
CA GLY A 263 9.46 -9.14 14.56
C GLY A 263 8.00 -9.05 14.18
N LYS A 264 7.13 -8.43 14.99
CA LYS A 264 5.74 -8.12 14.60
C LYS A 264 5.71 -7.11 13.47
N ARG A 265 4.59 -7.03 12.78
CA ARG A 265 4.46 -6.16 11.61
C ARG A 265 3.12 -5.44 11.62
N PHE A 266 3.12 -4.21 11.16
CA PHE A 266 1.89 -3.53 10.79
C PHE A 266 1.89 -3.14 9.32
N ILE A 267 0.70 -3.08 8.75
CA ILE A 267 0.45 -2.70 7.36
C ILE A 267 -0.07 -1.27 7.37
N ILE A 268 0.41 -0.46 6.44
CA ILE A 268 0.01 0.93 6.35
C ILE A 268 -0.10 1.40 4.90
N SER A 269 -1.13 2.19 4.63
CA SER A 269 -1.29 2.93 3.38
C SER A 269 -1.55 4.39 3.71
N VAL A 270 -0.71 5.28 3.19
CA VAL A 270 -0.86 6.73 3.29
C VAL A 270 -0.94 7.31 1.89
N PHE A 271 -2.05 7.98 1.61
CA PHE A 271 -2.30 8.68 0.36
C PHE A 271 -2.45 10.17 0.65
N VAL A 272 -1.68 11.00 -0.03
CA VAL A 272 -1.82 12.46 0.01
C VAL A 272 -2.16 12.90 -1.41
N SER A 273 -3.31 13.55 -1.60
CA SER A 273 -3.75 14.02 -2.91
C SER A 273 -4.17 15.48 -2.91
N ASP A 274 -4.13 16.09 -4.10
CA ASP A 274 -4.56 17.45 -4.36
C ASP A 274 -3.91 18.47 -3.41
N SER A 275 -2.60 18.37 -3.24
CA SER A 275 -1.84 19.18 -2.29
C SER A 275 -1.01 20.27 -2.99
N MET A 276 -1.09 21.51 -2.47
CA MET A 276 -0.27 22.64 -2.88
C MET A 276 1.00 22.82 -2.03
N ALA A 277 1.20 21.95 -1.03
CA ALA A 277 2.43 21.97 -0.23
C ALA A 277 3.62 21.47 -1.04
N ASP A 278 4.83 21.87 -0.68
CA ASP A 278 6.05 21.35 -1.28
C ASP A 278 6.24 19.84 -1.03
N GLU A 279 7.06 19.19 -1.83
CA GLU A 279 7.27 17.74 -1.74
C GLU A 279 7.76 17.31 -0.35
N LYS A 280 8.67 18.07 0.26
CA LYS A 280 9.20 17.76 1.59
C LYS A 280 8.10 17.76 2.66
N THR A 281 7.20 18.71 2.59
CA THR A 281 6.04 18.80 3.49
C THR A 281 5.09 17.63 3.27
N ARG A 282 4.80 17.26 2.01
CA ARG A 282 3.96 16.09 1.68
C ARG A 282 4.59 14.78 2.15
N ASN A 283 5.90 14.59 1.95
CA ASN A 283 6.64 13.39 2.37
C ASN A 283 6.62 13.24 3.90
N LYS A 284 6.76 14.36 4.63
CA LYS A 284 6.75 14.41 6.09
C LYS A 284 5.43 13.90 6.68
N ILE A 285 4.28 14.12 6.02
CA ILE A 285 2.98 13.61 6.47
C ILE A 285 3.04 12.08 6.65
N SER A 286 3.50 11.35 5.63
CA SER A 286 3.66 9.89 5.72
C SER A 286 4.64 9.47 6.81
N ALA A 287 5.77 10.16 6.93
CA ALA A 287 6.78 9.86 7.93
C ALA A 287 6.27 10.05 9.36
N GLU A 288 5.55 11.15 9.64
CA GLU A 288 4.98 11.43 10.96
C GLU A 288 3.87 10.45 11.35
N ILE A 289 3.01 10.07 10.39
CA ILE A 289 1.97 9.07 10.63
C ILE A 289 2.60 7.72 11.02
N VAL A 290 3.56 7.23 10.22
CA VAL A 290 4.24 5.96 10.51
C VAL A 290 4.98 6.00 11.84
N LYS A 291 5.65 7.13 12.14
CA LYS A 291 6.35 7.32 13.42
C LYS A 291 5.38 7.28 14.60
N ALA A 292 4.21 7.87 14.47
CA ALA A 292 3.19 7.82 15.52
C ALA A 292 2.73 6.37 15.79
N VAL A 293 2.52 5.58 14.72
CA VAL A 293 2.16 4.14 14.84
C VAL A 293 3.30 3.34 15.47
N TRP A 294 4.54 3.55 14.99
CA TRP A 294 5.73 2.91 15.52
C TRP A 294 5.91 3.16 17.02
N ASP A 295 5.77 4.41 17.46
CA ASP A 295 5.92 4.79 18.87
C ASP A 295 4.82 4.17 19.74
N ASN A 296 3.58 4.13 19.22
CA ASN A 296 2.46 3.53 19.95
C ASN A 296 2.70 2.05 20.24
N TYR A 297 3.20 1.28 19.26
CA TYR A 297 3.51 -0.13 19.47
C TYR A 297 4.68 -0.35 20.43
N ASN A 298 5.74 0.45 20.33
CA ASN A 298 6.87 0.31 21.24
C ASN A 298 6.53 0.70 22.70
N MET A 299 5.69 1.73 22.91
CA MET A 299 5.25 2.11 24.26
C MET A 299 4.34 1.05 24.91
N SER A 300 3.50 0.40 24.15
CA SER A 300 2.62 -0.68 24.64
C SER A 300 3.41 -1.88 25.16
N HIS A 301 4.59 -2.14 24.63
CA HIS A 301 5.48 -3.21 25.10
C HIS A 301 6.14 -2.89 26.45
N PHE A 302 6.52 -1.64 26.70
CA PHE A 302 7.12 -1.25 27.99
C PHE A 302 6.14 -1.32 29.17
N ASN A 303 4.83 -1.16 28.93
CA ASN A 303 3.81 -1.21 29.99
C ASN A 303 3.37 -2.65 30.34
N ASN A 304 3.63 -3.63 29.51
CA ASN A 304 3.28 -5.03 29.77
C ASN A 304 4.34 -5.79 30.61
N TYR A 305 5.48 -5.17 30.92
CA TYR A 305 6.55 -5.73 31.74
C TYR A 305 6.68 -5.07 33.12
N LYS A 306 5.72 -4.23 33.52
CA LYS A 306 5.56 -3.74 34.89
C LYS A 306 4.33 -4.36 35.54
#